data_bdc95aee976a061726890404fbd7361d
#
_entry.id   bdc95aee976a061726890404fbd7361d
#
_cell.length_a   1.000
_cell.length_b   1.000
_cell.length_c   1.000
_cell.angle_alpha   90.00
_cell.angle_beta   90.00
_cell.angle_gamma   90.00
#
_symmetry.space_group_name_H-M   'P 1'
#
loop_
_entity.id
_entity.type
_entity.pdbx_description
1 polymer ?
#
loop_
_entity_poly.entity_id
_entity_poly.type
_entity_poly.pdbx_seq_one_letter_code
_entity_poly.pdbx_strand_id
1 'polypeptide(L)'
;KEIVAQGFNVVPLSPNAKDTHDHNWINKKYSIDDFLDDSNIGINLGLSNLIDVDLDCALAVHFGLLWLPHSTLKLYRITNSVREITHYFYLNNQSLKDNDVKKHKGQTILEHRCKGQTVVYGKTPSKDDANVMVDREFYVDEQKPMFVDNLQQIVNKIYVAVALCSYNVGANVGA
;
A
#
# COMPACT_ATOMS: atom_id res chain seq x y z
N LYS A 1 -16.76 7.70 2.38
CA LYS A 1 -17.47 8.63 1.44
C LYS A 1 -16.46 9.44 0.63
N GLU A 2 -15.40 9.99 1.23
CA GLU A 2 -14.40 10.81 0.54
C GLU A 2 -13.68 10.09 -0.61
N ILE A 3 -13.29 8.84 -0.42
CA ILE A 3 -12.62 8.02 -1.44
C ILE A 3 -13.48 7.89 -2.71
N VAL A 4 -14.77 7.62 -2.53
CA VAL A 4 -15.72 7.49 -3.65
C VAL A 4 -15.98 8.84 -4.31
N ALA A 5 -16.07 9.92 -3.52
CA ALA A 5 -16.27 11.27 -4.04
C ALA A 5 -15.10 11.74 -4.92
N GLN A 6 -13.89 11.21 -4.71
CA GLN A 6 -12.74 11.48 -5.57
C GLN A 6 -12.69 10.61 -6.84
N GLY A 7 -13.67 9.73 -7.04
CA GLY A 7 -13.79 8.90 -8.24
C GLY A 7 -12.97 7.62 -8.23
N PHE A 8 -12.42 7.21 -7.07
CA PHE A 8 -11.72 5.93 -6.97
C PHE A 8 -12.71 4.76 -6.91
N ASN A 9 -12.31 3.66 -7.54
CA ASN A 9 -13.08 2.43 -7.53
C ASN A 9 -12.76 1.63 -6.27
N VAL A 10 -13.73 1.52 -5.38
CA VAL A 10 -13.63 0.80 -4.12
C VAL A 10 -14.18 -0.63 -4.23
N VAL A 11 -13.70 -1.52 -3.35
CA VAL A 11 -14.09 -2.92 -3.29
C VAL A 11 -14.50 -3.25 -1.87
N PRO A 12 -15.71 -3.84 -1.65
CA PRO A 12 -16.08 -4.37 -0.34
C PRO A 12 -15.24 -5.61 -0.03
N LEU A 13 -14.63 -5.62 1.14
CA LEU A 13 -13.82 -6.71 1.61
C LEU A 13 -14.47 -7.35 2.84
N SER A 14 -14.13 -8.61 3.08
CA SER A 14 -14.58 -9.32 4.28
C SER A 14 -14.15 -8.59 5.55
N PRO A 15 -14.99 -8.60 6.60
CA PRO A 15 -14.62 -8.01 7.88
C PRO A 15 -13.30 -8.58 8.41
N ASN A 16 -12.44 -7.73 8.92
CA ASN A 16 -11.12 -8.09 9.48
C ASN A 16 -10.20 -8.87 8.51
N ALA A 17 -10.42 -8.78 7.21
CA ALA A 17 -9.68 -9.52 6.19
C ALA A 17 -9.27 -8.60 5.03
N LYS A 18 -8.48 -9.16 4.09
CA LYS A 18 -8.02 -8.49 2.89
C LYS A 18 -8.68 -9.02 1.62
N ASP A 19 -9.49 -10.06 1.73
CA ASP A 19 -10.16 -10.73 0.62
C ASP A 19 -11.58 -10.22 0.41
N THR A 20 -12.10 -10.45 -0.77
CA THR A 20 -13.51 -10.22 -1.12
C THR A 20 -14.17 -11.54 -1.50
N HIS A 21 -15.46 -11.66 -1.23
CA HIS A 21 -16.25 -12.82 -1.65
C HIS A 21 -16.62 -12.79 -3.14
N ASP A 22 -16.46 -11.66 -3.83
CA ASP A 22 -16.77 -11.53 -5.24
C ASP A 22 -15.56 -11.90 -6.11
N HIS A 23 -15.64 -13.02 -6.82
CA HIS A 23 -14.57 -13.50 -7.70
C HIS A 23 -14.33 -12.58 -8.92
N ASN A 24 -15.31 -11.76 -9.29
CA ASN A 24 -15.21 -10.85 -10.45
C ASN A 24 -14.84 -9.42 -10.09
N TRP A 25 -14.44 -9.17 -8.84
CA TRP A 25 -14.18 -7.84 -8.29
C TRP A 25 -13.20 -6.98 -9.11
N ILE A 26 -12.29 -7.62 -9.83
CA ILE A 26 -11.23 -6.91 -10.59
C ILE A 26 -11.81 -5.96 -11.62
N ASN A 27 -12.92 -6.33 -12.27
CA ASN A 27 -13.57 -5.56 -13.35
C ASN A 27 -14.89 -4.92 -12.92
N LYS A 28 -15.30 -5.11 -11.66
CA LYS A 28 -16.60 -4.63 -11.16
C LYS A 28 -16.45 -3.28 -10.47
N LYS A 29 -17.41 -2.39 -10.75
CA LYS A 29 -17.60 -1.16 -9.99
C LYS A 29 -18.71 -1.40 -8.97
N TYR A 30 -18.45 -0.98 -7.74
CA TYR A 30 -19.38 -1.13 -6.62
C TYR A 30 -20.05 0.20 -6.29
N SER A 31 -21.32 0.14 -5.89
CA SER A 31 -22.08 1.23 -5.30
C SER A 31 -21.97 1.19 -3.77
N ILE A 32 -22.45 2.22 -3.10
CA ILE A 32 -22.46 2.25 -1.62
C ILE A 32 -23.31 1.13 -1.03
N ASP A 33 -24.34 0.68 -1.74
CA ASP A 33 -25.27 -0.36 -1.29
C ASP A 33 -24.66 -1.78 -1.34
N ASP A 34 -23.52 -1.93 -2.01
CA ASP A 34 -22.77 -3.21 -2.04
C ASP A 34 -21.93 -3.44 -0.75
N PHE A 35 -21.85 -2.45 0.14
CA PHE A 35 -21.04 -2.52 1.36
C PHE A 35 -21.92 -2.86 2.57
N LEU A 36 -21.49 -3.87 3.33
CA LEU A 36 -22.07 -4.14 4.66
C LEU A 36 -21.45 -3.18 5.69
N ASP A 37 -22.14 -2.96 6.82
CA ASP A 37 -21.72 -2.01 7.86
C ASP A 37 -20.34 -2.34 8.45
N ASP A 38 -19.94 -3.60 8.44
CA ASP A 38 -18.67 -4.10 8.98
C ASP A 38 -17.62 -4.41 7.90
N SER A 39 -17.92 -4.14 6.63
CA SER A 39 -16.98 -4.38 5.53
C SER A 39 -15.70 -3.56 5.68
N ASN A 40 -14.56 -4.21 5.50
CA ASN A 40 -13.35 -3.50 5.15
C ASN A 40 -13.49 -2.91 3.73
N ILE A 41 -12.72 -1.87 3.43
CA ILE A 41 -12.76 -1.22 2.12
C ILE A 41 -11.38 -1.31 1.47
N GLY A 42 -11.34 -1.84 0.25
CA GLY A 42 -10.17 -1.80 -0.62
C GLY A 42 -10.30 -0.77 -1.73
N ILE A 43 -9.18 -0.28 -2.26
CA ILE A 43 -9.13 0.45 -3.55
C ILE A 43 -8.69 -0.53 -4.62
N ASN A 44 -9.44 -0.62 -5.72
CA ASN A 44 -9.03 -1.35 -6.91
C ASN A 44 -8.02 -0.48 -7.69
N LEU A 45 -6.75 -0.87 -7.68
CA LEU A 45 -5.66 -0.08 -8.27
C LEU A 45 -5.82 0.08 -9.78
N GLY A 46 -6.17 -1.01 -10.48
CA GLY A 46 -6.32 -1.00 -11.94
C GLY A 46 -7.45 -0.09 -12.40
N LEU A 47 -8.66 -0.25 -11.83
CA LEU A 47 -9.82 0.57 -12.19
C LEU A 47 -9.70 2.03 -11.72
N SER A 48 -8.90 2.29 -10.68
CA SER A 48 -8.62 3.64 -10.18
C SER A 48 -7.45 4.31 -10.88
N ASN A 49 -6.75 3.60 -11.77
CA ASN A 49 -5.55 4.06 -12.47
C ASN A 49 -4.46 4.54 -11.49
N LEU A 50 -4.24 3.77 -10.43
CA LEU A 50 -3.28 4.10 -9.37
C LEU A 50 -2.10 3.13 -9.36
N ILE A 51 -0.96 3.68 -8.99
CA ILE A 51 0.20 2.94 -8.50
C ILE A 51 0.20 3.05 -6.97
N ASP A 52 0.42 1.94 -6.30
CA ASP A 52 0.65 1.84 -4.86
C ASP A 52 2.09 1.39 -4.60
N VAL A 53 2.85 2.22 -3.90
CA VAL A 53 4.17 1.86 -3.35
C VAL A 53 3.95 1.42 -1.91
N ASP A 54 3.93 0.10 -1.70
CA ASP A 54 3.75 -0.56 -0.40
C ASP A 54 5.11 -0.84 0.25
N LEU A 55 5.34 -0.29 1.43
CA LEU A 55 6.61 -0.34 2.18
C LEU A 55 6.48 -1.37 3.31
N ASP A 56 7.05 -2.54 3.10
CA ASP A 56 6.81 -3.74 3.91
C ASP A 56 7.74 -3.90 5.13
N CYS A 57 8.75 -3.05 5.29
CA CYS A 57 9.64 -3.09 6.45
C CYS A 57 10.03 -1.70 6.94
N ALA A 58 10.48 -1.58 8.20
CA ALA A 58 10.82 -0.31 8.84
C ALA A 58 11.86 0.51 8.06
N LEU A 59 12.89 -0.13 7.50
CA LEU A 59 13.88 0.57 6.68
C LEU A 59 13.27 1.10 5.37
N ALA A 60 12.36 0.34 4.73
CA ALA A 60 11.66 0.82 3.55
C ALA A 60 10.76 2.02 3.89
N VAL A 61 10.05 1.99 5.01
CA VAL A 61 9.26 3.13 5.52
C VAL A 61 10.16 4.35 5.74
N HIS A 62 11.32 4.17 6.38
CA HIS A 62 12.28 5.24 6.61
C HIS A 62 12.79 5.87 5.30
N PHE A 63 13.27 5.07 4.35
CA PHE A 63 13.75 5.57 3.06
C PHE A 63 12.62 6.07 2.16
N GLY A 64 11.43 5.49 2.26
CA GLY A 64 10.24 5.98 1.58
C GLY A 64 9.88 7.41 2.00
N LEU A 65 9.91 7.69 3.30
CA LEU A 65 9.67 9.03 3.83
C LEU A 65 10.68 10.06 3.31
N LEU A 66 11.95 9.65 3.09
CA LEU A 66 13.02 10.54 2.64
C LEU A 66 13.03 10.77 1.12
N TRP A 67 12.63 9.77 0.32
CA TRP A 67 12.89 9.79 -1.13
C TRP A 67 11.65 9.71 -2.01
N LEU A 68 10.52 9.19 -1.50
CA LEU A 68 9.29 9.22 -2.28
C LEU A 68 8.79 10.66 -2.40
N PRO A 69 8.37 11.10 -3.58
CA PRO A 69 7.77 12.39 -3.78
C PRO A 69 6.53 12.57 -2.89
N HIS A 70 6.20 13.82 -2.58
CA HIS A 70 4.97 14.11 -1.87
C HIS A 70 3.79 13.45 -2.60
N SER A 71 2.97 12.70 -1.88
CA SER A 71 1.74 12.11 -2.39
C SER A 71 0.55 12.69 -1.64
N THR A 72 -0.47 13.03 -2.40
CA THR A 72 -1.76 13.50 -1.88
C THR A 72 -2.61 12.36 -1.34
N LEU A 73 -2.26 11.11 -1.67
CA LEU A 73 -2.92 9.91 -1.16
C LEU A 73 -1.91 9.06 -0.42
N LYS A 74 -2.18 8.79 0.85
CA LYS A 74 -1.32 7.99 1.73
C LYS A 74 -2.17 7.05 2.57
N LEU A 75 -1.61 5.89 2.90
CA LEU A 75 -2.21 4.99 3.86
C LEU A 75 -1.33 4.88 5.10
N TYR A 76 -1.94 5.11 6.23
CA TYR A 76 -1.34 4.90 7.53
C TYR A 76 -1.71 3.53 8.08
N ARG A 77 -0.72 2.82 8.55
CA ARG A 77 -0.87 1.65 9.40
C ARG A 77 -0.81 2.11 10.86
N ILE A 78 -1.78 1.70 11.66
CA ILE A 78 -1.84 2.01 13.08
C ILE A 78 -1.76 0.70 13.85
N THR A 79 -0.69 0.54 14.62
CA THR A 79 -0.45 -0.65 15.46
C THR A 79 -0.03 -0.17 16.85
N ASN A 80 -0.74 -0.58 17.90
CA ASN A 80 -0.44 -0.19 19.28
C ASN A 80 -0.24 1.34 19.43
N SER A 81 -1.12 2.13 18.80
CA SER A 81 -1.08 3.60 18.78
C SER A 81 0.11 4.23 18.02
N VAL A 82 0.97 3.44 17.39
CA VAL A 82 2.01 3.93 16.48
C VAL A 82 1.41 4.05 15.09
N ARG A 83 1.55 5.24 14.49
CA ARG A 83 1.03 5.59 13.16
C ARG A 83 2.18 5.76 12.18
N GLU A 84 2.23 4.93 11.15
CA GLU A 84 3.27 4.95 10.13
C GLU A 84 2.65 5.02 8.72
N ILE A 85 3.25 5.81 7.83
CA ILE A 85 2.88 5.79 6.42
C ILE A 85 3.52 4.56 5.79
N THR A 86 2.70 3.63 5.35
CA THR A 86 3.18 2.39 4.71
C THR A 86 2.88 2.32 3.23
N HIS A 87 1.97 3.16 2.71
CA HIS A 87 1.64 3.21 1.29
C HIS A 87 1.60 4.64 0.78
N TYR A 88 2.12 4.85 -0.43
CA TYR A 88 2.06 6.08 -1.19
C TYR A 88 1.41 5.79 -2.54
N PHE A 89 0.37 6.56 -2.91
CA PHE A 89 -0.36 6.35 -4.15
C PHE A 89 -0.06 7.45 -5.15
N TYR A 90 0.15 7.05 -6.40
CA TYR A 90 0.43 7.94 -7.52
C TYR A 90 -0.45 7.57 -8.72
N LEU A 91 -0.65 8.49 -9.67
CA LEU A 91 -1.31 8.16 -10.93
C LEU A 91 -0.44 7.22 -11.77
N ASN A 92 -1.08 6.19 -12.34
CA ASN A 92 -0.46 5.33 -13.33
C ASN A 92 -0.75 5.86 -14.74
N ASN A 93 0.25 6.43 -15.41
CA ASN A 93 0.15 6.80 -16.83
C ASN A 93 0.47 5.64 -17.77
N GLN A 94 0.19 4.40 -17.36
CA GLN A 94 0.56 3.16 -18.06
C GLN A 94 2.06 2.84 -18.06
N SER A 95 2.86 3.52 -17.26
CA SER A 95 4.29 3.24 -17.09
C SER A 95 4.54 1.91 -16.39
N LEU A 96 3.67 1.54 -15.45
CA LEU A 96 3.70 0.26 -14.77
C LEU A 96 2.59 -0.65 -15.31
N LYS A 97 2.98 -1.78 -15.92
CA LYS A 97 2.03 -2.75 -16.51
C LYS A 97 1.74 -3.94 -15.59
N ASP A 98 2.69 -4.28 -14.74
CA ASP A 98 2.62 -5.40 -13.80
C ASP A 98 3.18 -5.00 -12.44
N ASN A 99 2.77 -5.72 -11.40
CA ASN A 99 3.31 -5.51 -10.05
C ASN A 99 4.78 -5.94 -10.00
N ASP A 100 5.61 -5.12 -9.34
CA ASP A 100 7.03 -5.39 -9.11
C ASP A 100 7.26 -5.56 -7.60
N VAL A 101 7.57 -6.79 -7.17
CA VAL A 101 7.79 -7.14 -5.77
C VAL A 101 9.28 -7.26 -5.50
N LYS A 102 9.82 -6.42 -4.62
CA LYS A 102 11.22 -6.42 -4.22
C LYS A 102 11.42 -7.23 -2.95
N LYS A 103 12.22 -8.30 -3.05
CA LYS A 103 12.54 -9.18 -1.93
C LYS A 103 14.04 -9.17 -1.62
N HIS A 104 14.38 -9.28 -0.34
CA HIS A 104 15.74 -9.49 0.15
C HIS A 104 15.76 -10.60 1.20
N LYS A 105 16.64 -11.59 1.04
CA LYS A 105 16.73 -12.77 1.93
C LYS A 105 15.38 -13.46 2.19
N GLY A 106 14.55 -13.55 1.13
CA GLY A 106 13.22 -14.18 1.21
C GLY A 106 12.09 -13.31 1.76
N GLN A 107 12.40 -12.15 2.34
CA GLN A 107 11.40 -11.21 2.87
C GLN A 107 11.03 -10.16 1.84
N THR A 108 9.75 -9.81 1.75
CA THR A 108 9.29 -8.68 0.96
C THR A 108 9.74 -7.38 1.64
N ILE A 109 10.39 -6.52 0.88
CA ILE A 109 10.89 -5.21 1.33
C ILE A 109 9.91 -4.11 0.97
N LEU A 110 9.48 -4.13 -0.28
CA LEU A 110 8.47 -3.22 -0.81
C LEU A 110 7.81 -3.82 -2.06
N GLU A 111 6.62 -3.33 -2.36
CA GLU A 111 5.89 -3.67 -3.58
C GLU A 111 5.54 -2.40 -4.35
N HIS A 112 5.74 -2.42 -5.67
CA HIS A 112 5.33 -1.38 -6.59
C HIS A 112 4.19 -1.94 -7.43
N ARG A 113 2.95 -1.58 -7.11
CA ARG A 113 1.75 -2.26 -7.59
C ARG A 113 0.86 -1.35 -8.41
N CYS A 114 0.32 -1.89 -9.51
CA CYS A 114 -0.71 -1.24 -10.33
C CYS A 114 -1.93 -2.13 -10.55
N LYS A 115 -1.91 -3.34 -10.02
CA LYS A 115 -2.98 -4.33 -10.11
C LYS A 115 -3.31 -4.86 -8.72
N GLY A 116 -4.52 -5.34 -8.57
CA GLY A 116 -5.01 -5.83 -7.29
C GLY A 116 -5.75 -4.75 -6.51
N GLN A 117 -5.87 -4.96 -5.23
CA GLN A 117 -6.50 -4.03 -4.33
C GLN A 117 -5.62 -3.76 -3.10
N THR A 118 -5.76 -2.58 -2.48
CA THR A 118 -5.14 -2.21 -1.22
C THR A 118 -6.23 -1.89 -0.21
N VAL A 119 -6.17 -2.52 0.97
CA VAL A 119 -7.10 -2.22 2.07
C VAL A 119 -6.81 -0.81 2.57
N VAL A 120 -7.81 0.08 2.49
CA VAL A 120 -7.67 1.49 2.86
C VAL A 120 -8.50 1.89 4.08
N TYR A 121 -9.43 1.05 4.47
CA TYR A 121 -10.25 1.24 5.66
C TYR A 121 -10.58 -0.11 6.29
N GLY A 122 -10.64 -0.13 7.63
CA GLY A 122 -10.96 -1.29 8.43
C GLY A 122 -9.73 -1.92 9.07
N LYS A 123 -9.90 -3.12 9.62
CA LYS A 123 -8.87 -3.84 10.39
C LYS A 123 -8.41 -5.10 9.66
N THR A 124 -7.14 -5.40 9.77
CA THR A 124 -6.59 -6.66 9.25
C THR A 124 -5.61 -7.25 10.27
N PRO A 125 -5.44 -8.58 10.31
CA PRO A 125 -4.37 -9.17 11.10
C PRO A 125 -3.00 -8.63 10.70
N SER A 126 -2.12 -8.45 11.69
CA SER A 126 -0.72 -8.12 11.44
C SER A 126 -0.02 -9.25 10.69
N LYS A 127 0.99 -8.91 9.88
CA LYS A 127 1.87 -9.90 9.23
C LYS A 127 2.74 -10.65 10.24
N ASP A 128 3.12 -9.97 11.34
CA ASP A 128 4.07 -10.49 12.33
C ASP A 128 3.38 -11.27 13.44
N ASP A 129 2.14 -10.91 13.79
CA ASP A 129 1.33 -11.58 14.79
C ASP A 129 -0.15 -11.50 14.41
N ALA A 130 -0.75 -12.63 14.06
CA ALA A 130 -2.15 -12.71 13.65
C ALA A 130 -3.16 -12.33 14.76
N ASN A 131 -2.74 -12.30 16.04
CA ASN A 131 -3.57 -11.86 17.16
C ASN A 131 -3.61 -10.33 17.29
N VAL A 132 -2.69 -9.63 16.62
CA VAL A 132 -2.65 -8.17 16.62
C VAL A 132 -3.39 -7.64 15.41
N MET A 133 -4.44 -6.85 15.65
CA MET A 133 -5.18 -6.18 14.59
C MET A 133 -4.53 -4.84 14.25
N VAL A 134 -4.40 -4.58 12.96
CA VAL A 134 -3.83 -3.37 12.40
C VAL A 134 -4.96 -2.53 11.81
N ASP A 135 -5.13 -1.32 12.31
CA ASP A 135 -6.05 -0.35 11.74
C ASP A 135 -5.44 0.32 10.50
N ARG A 136 -6.31 0.68 9.56
CA ARG A 136 -5.96 1.39 8.33
C ARG A 136 -6.65 2.75 8.32
N GLU A 137 -5.87 3.79 8.09
CA GLU A 137 -6.36 5.15 7.94
C GLU A 137 -5.87 5.71 6.60
N PHE A 138 -6.82 5.96 5.71
CA PHE A 138 -6.52 6.53 4.41
C PHE A 138 -6.58 8.05 4.46
N TYR A 139 -5.48 8.69 4.13
CA TYR A 139 -5.39 10.13 4.02
C TYR A 139 -5.55 10.55 2.56
N VAL A 140 -6.47 11.47 2.35
CA VAL A 140 -6.77 12.09 1.06
C VAL A 140 -6.59 13.59 1.20
N ASP A 141 -5.68 14.16 0.43
CA ASP A 141 -5.57 15.60 0.28
C ASP A 141 -6.62 16.09 -0.74
N GLU A 142 -6.97 17.36 -0.71
CA GLU A 142 -7.91 17.98 -1.66
C GLU A 142 -7.41 17.93 -3.11
N GLN A 143 -6.11 17.78 -3.30
CA GLN A 143 -5.48 17.68 -4.61
C GLN A 143 -5.59 16.27 -5.18
N LYS A 144 -5.68 16.16 -6.51
CA LYS A 144 -5.62 14.87 -7.20
C LYS A 144 -4.25 14.22 -7.05
N PRO A 145 -4.17 12.86 -7.08
CA PRO A 145 -2.89 12.17 -7.09
C PRO A 145 -2.03 12.65 -8.24
N MET A 146 -0.74 12.82 -7.97
CA MET A 146 0.21 13.26 -8.98
C MET A 146 0.80 12.10 -9.76
N PHE A 147 1.26 12.39 -10.96
CA PHE A 147 2.10 11.51 -11.75
C PHE A 147 3.58 11.77 -11.42
N VAL A 148 4.41 10.71 -11.40
CA VAL A 148 5.85 10.79 -11.12
C VAL A 148 6.61 9.99 -12.18
N ASP A 149 7.36 10.70 -13.05
CA ASP A 149 8.06 10.10 -14.20
C ASP A 149 9.13 9.06 -13.82
N ASN A 150 9.83 9.29 -12.72
CA ASN A 150 10.98 8.45 -12.31
C ASN A 150 10.66 7.57 -11.09
N LEU A 151 9.38 7.27 -10.82
CA LEU A 151 8.95 6.53 -9.63
C LEU A 151 9.64 5.18 -9.51
N GLN A 152 9.77 4.43 -10.61
CA GLN A 152 10.48 3.13 -10.63
C GLN A 152 11.94 3.25 -10.20
N GLN A 153 12.63 4.33 -10.58
CA GLN A 153 14.03 4.54 -10.19
C GLN A 153 14.13 4.82 -8.68
N ILE A 154 13.19 5.59 -8.13
CA ILE A 154 13.12 5.87 -6.68
C ILE A 154 12.84 4.59 -5.91
N VAL A 155 11.88 3.78 -6.34
CA VAL A 155 11.55 2.47 -5.77
C VAL A 155 12.79 1.56 -5.76
N ASN A 156 13.52 1.47 -6.88
CA ASN A 156 14.76 0.69 -6.95
C ASN A 156 15.85 1.22 -6.01
N LYS A 157 15.97 2.55 -5.87
CA LYS A 157 16.92 3.18 -4.93
C LYS A 157 16.60 2.81 -3.48
N ILE A 158 15.32 2.85 -3.08
CA ILE A 158 14.88 2.44 -1.75
C ILE A 158 15.27 0.97 -1.50
N TYR A 159 14.95 0.08 -2.44
CA TYR A 159 15.29 -1.34 -2.33
C TYR A 159 16.79 -1.57 -2.12
N VAL A 160 17.64 -0.94 -2.95
CA VAL A 160 19.10 -1.07 -2.84
C VAL A 160 19.60 -0.58 -1.47
N ALA A 161 19.10 0.56 -0.98
CA ALA A 161 19.49 1.09 0.32
C ALA A 161 19.11 0.15 1.47
N VAL A 162 17.89 -0.39 1.45
CA VAL A 162 17.45 -1.38 2.46
C VAL A 162 18.35 -2.63 2.41
N ALA A 163 18.63 -3.15 1.21
CA ALA A 163 19.49 -4.32 1.06
C ALA A 163 20.89 -4.07 1.64
N LEU A 164 21.52 -2.93 1.34
CA LEU A 164 22.84 -2.56 1.85
C LEU A 164 22.86 -2.38 3.38
N CYS A 165 21.86 -1.69 3.95
CA CYS A 165 21.76 -1.54 5.41
C CYS A 165 21.57 -2.88 6.12
N SER A 166 20.82 -3.81 5.52
CA SER A 166 20.61 -5.15 6.09
C SER A 166 21.85 -6.05 6.08
N TYR A 167 22.84 -5.78 5.22
CA TYR A 167 24.14 -6.46 5.23
C TYR A 167 24.99 -6.00 6.42
N ASN A 168 25.00 -4.71 6.73
CA ASN A 168 25.87 -4.15 7.78
C ASN A 168 25.43 -4.55 9.20
N VAL A 169 24.14 -4.78 9.42
CA VAL A 169 23.63 -5.24 10.73
C VAL A 169 24.02 -6.70 11.02
N GLY A 170 24.15 -7.55 9.98
CA GLY A 170 24.60 -8.94 10.14
C GLY A 170 26.11 -9.12 10.33
N ALA A 171 26.92 -8.15 9.90
CA ALA A 171 28.38 -8.22 10.02
C ALA A 171 28.92 -7.86 11.42
N ASN A 172 28.12 -7.15 12.24
CA ASN A 172 28.54 -6.71 13.59
C ASN A 172 28.11 -7.64 14.73
N VAL A 173 27.52 -8.79 14.45
CA VAL A 173 27.07 -9.77 15.47
C VAL A 173 28.03 -10.97 15.58
N GLY A 174 29.19 -10.93 14.91
CA GLY A 174 30.20 -12.02 14.85
C GLY A 174 31.64 -11.56 15.12
N ALA A 175 31.82 -10.56 16.00
CA ALA A 175 33.18 -10.18 16.46
C ALA A 175 33.23 -10.19 17.98
#